data_3cd6d86df6e589c892b1691a70c0e702
#
_entry.id   3cd6d86df6e589c892b1691a70c0e702
#
_cell.length_a   1.000
_cell.length_b   1.000
_cell.length_c   1.000
_cell.angle_alpha   90.00
_cell.angle_beta   90.00
_cell.angle_gamma   90.00
#
_symmetry.space_group_name_H-M   'P 1'
#
loop_
_entity.id
_entity.type
_entity.pdbx_description
1 polymer ?
#
loop_
_entity_poly.entity_id
_entity_poly.type
_entity_poly.pdbx_seq_one_letter_code
_entity_poly.pdbx_strand_id
1 'polypeptide(L)'
;KAFDKTTKGYVSISRLLVRKSILTILIVGVVVLFVVFLGKQLPAGFIPEEDQGLVGINVQLPPAASLERTSAVLAQVEQILGKTEGVEAYTTIGGYGVVTSTYQTNFGTIFAQLKPWEERQTPELKIKGIMAKLQGQFVQIPEAIIFPFNIPTISGFGASAGFNFLIQDRSGTMSVPELGEQTRIFLEEARKRPELANLVTSFDPR
;
A
#
# COMPACT_ATOMS: atom_id res chain seq x y z
N LYS A 1 31.75 43.57 7.78
CA LYS A 1 32.92 42.68 7.52
C LYS A 1 32.53 41.31 6.95
N ALA A 2 31.53 40.61 7.54
CA ALA A 2 31.05 39.30 6.99
C ALA A 2 30.35 39.50 5.63
N PHE A 3 29.45 40.47 5.55
CA PHE A 3 28.72 40.84 4.32
C PHE A 3 29.66 41.19 3.17
N ASP A 4 30.68 42.03 3.42
CA ASP A 4 31.66 42.42 2.39
C ASP A 4 32.44 41.23 1.85
N LYS A 5 32.77 40.26 2.71
CA LYS A 5 33.50 39.05 2.33
C LYS A 5 32.62 38.16 1.44
N THR A 6 31.34 37.99 1.79
CA THR A 6 30.37 37.26 0.99
C THR A 6 30.11 37.91 -0.36
N THR A 7 29.93 39.22 -0.39
CA THR A 7 29.74 40.01 -1.64
C THR A 7 30.94 39.87 -2.56
N LYS A 8 32.18 40.01 -2.04
CA LYS A 8 33.39 39.85 -2.85
C LYS A 8 33.51 38.43 -3.43
N GLY A 9 33.18 37.40 -2.63
CA GLY A 9 33.16 36.02 -3.09
C GLY A 9 32.15 35.80 -4.22
N TYR A 10 30.93 36.26 -4.05
CA TYR A 10 29.87 36.19 -5.06
C TYR A 10 30.26 36.88 -6.36
N VAL A 11 30.72 38.15 -6.29
CA VAL A 11 31.13 38.90 -7.46
C VAL A 11 32.29 38.24 -8.20
N SER A 12 33.25 37.64 -7.47
CA SER A 12 34.38 36.96 -8.07
C SER A 12 33.95 35.70 -8.84
N ILE A 13 33.08 34.89 -8.24
CA ILE A 13 32.51 33.66 -8.88
C ILE A 13 31.66 34.06 -10.10
N SER A 14 30.77 35.06 -9.95
CA SER A 14 29.93 35.53 -11.05
C SER A 14 30.76 36.05 -12.24
N ARG A 15 31.84 36.80 -11.96
CA ARG A 15 32.77 37.29 -13.00
C ARG A 15 33.48 36.12 -13.71
N LEU A 16 33.89 35.08 -12.97
CA LEU A 16 34.52 33.88 -13.55
C LEU A 16 33.53 33.14 -14.49
N LEU A 17 32.30 32.96 -14.04
CA LEU A 17 31.26 32.28 -14.82
C LEU A 17 30.89 33.03 -16.09
N VAL A 18 30.72 34.36 -16.01
CA VAL A 18 30.45 35.19 -17.19
C VAL A 18 31.62 35.19 -18.16
N ARG A 19 32.85 35.23 -17.66
CA ARG A 19 34.06 35.24 -18.49
C ARG A 19 34.34 33.90 -19.16
N LYS A 20 33.86 32.78 -18.57
CA LYS A 20 34.01 31.42 -19.10
C LYS A 20 32.64 30.83 -19.44
N SER A 21 31.94 31.47 -20.36
CA SER A 21 30.57 31.11 -20.73
C SER A 21 30.40 29.62 -21.12
N ILE A 22 31.39 29.04 -21.81
CA ILE A 22 31.36 27.61 -22.18
C ILE A 22 31.34 26.71 -20.91
N LEU A 23 32.17 27.02 -19.91
CA LEU A 23 32.20 26.31 -18.64
C LEU A 23 30.85 26.42 -17.91
N THR A 24 30.25 27.62 -17.93
CA THR A 24 28.96 27.89 -17.33
C THR A 24 27.84 27.07 -18.00
N ILE A 25 27.82 27.02 -19.33
CA ILE A 25 26.85 26.22 -20.09
C ILE A 25 27.03 24.74 -19.75
N LEU A 26 28.25 24.24 -19.62
CA LEU A 26 28.53 22.87 -19.26
C LEU A 26 28.03 22.54 -17.83
N ILE A 27 28.30 23.41 -16.86
CA ILE A 27 27.81 23.27 -15.49
C ILE A 27 26.27 23.24 -15.45
N VAL A 28 25.61 24.18 -16.15
CA VAL A 28 24.16 24.22 -16.24
C VAL A 28 23.62 22.91 -16.89
N GLY A 29 24.27 22.47 -17.97
CA GLY A 29 23.92 21.21 -18.62
C GLY A 29 24.00 20.00 -17.67
N VAL A 30 25.06 19.90 -16.88
CA VAL A 30 25.21 18.85 -15.86
C VAL A 30 24.12 18.94 -14.80
N VAL A 31 23.81 20.14 -14.32
CA VAL A 31 22.73 20.35 -13.33
C VAL A 31 21.38 19.94 -13.90
N VAL A 32 21.07 20.33 -15.15
CA VAL A 32 19.82 19.93 -15.81
C VAL A 32 19.73 18.41 -15.97
N LEU A 33 20.80 17.74 -16.42
CA LEU A 33 20.85 16.28 -16.51
C LEU A 33 20.63 15.62 -15.17
N PHE A 34 21.24 16.15 -14.11
CA PHE A 34 21.09 15.65 -12.75
C PHE A 34 19.65 15.81 -12.23
N VAL A 35 19.02 16.96 -12.49
CA VAL A 35 17.60 17.19 -12.13
C VAL A 35 16.69 16.22 -12.88
N VAL A 36 16.90 16.02 -14.18
CA VAL A 36 16.13 15.08 -15.00
C VAL A 36 16.33 13.64 -14.49
N PHE A 37 17.56 13.27 -14.14
CA PHE A 37 17.88 11.96 -13.59
C PHE A 37 17.16 11.73 -12.25
N LEU A 38 17.22 12.68 -11.32
CA LEU A 38 16.51 12.60 -10.06
C LEU A 38 14.99 12.57 -10.26
N GLY A 39 14.47 13.39 -11.18
CA GLY A 39 13.03 13.45 -11.48
C GLY A 39 12.47 12.11 -11.98
N LYS A 40 13.28 11.35 -12.73
CA LYS A 40 12.88 10.00 -13.20
C LYS A 40 12.84 8.95 -12.08
N GLN A 41 13.50 9.19 -10.96
CA GLN A 41 13.49 8.29 -9.81
C GLN A 41 12.33 8.57 -8.84
N LEU A 42 11.66 9.70 -8.99
CA LEU A 42 10.49 10.00 -8.16
C LEU A 42 9.30 9.16 -8.62
N PRO A 43 8.61 8.49 -7.69
CA PRO A 43 7.40 7.76 -8.03
C PRO A 43 6.35 8.74 -8.57
N ALA A 44 5.91 8.48 -9.80
CA ALA A 44 4.83 9.25 -10.43
C ALA A 44 3.49 8.69 -9.93
N GLY A 45 2.92 9.31 -8.92
CA GLY A 45 1.59 8.97 -8.42
C GLY A 45 0.82 10.25 -8.12
N PHE A 46 -0.50 10.22 -8.35
CA PHE A 46 -1.37 11.36 -8.03
C PHE A 46 -1.44 11.60 -6.52
N ILE A 47 -1.42 10.52 -5.74
CA ILE A 47 -1.38 10.55 -4.28
C ILE A 47 -0.28 9.58 -3.84
N PRO A 48 0.80 10.04 -3.21
CA PRO A 48 1.82 9.15 -2.65
C PRO A 48 1.22 8.29 -1.53
N GLU A 49 1.62 7.02 -1.48
CA GLU A 49 1.34 6.18 -0.32
C GLU A 49 2.14 6.68 0.88
N GLU A 50 1.43 7.08 1.92
CA GLU A 50 2.04 7.54 3.18
C GLU A 50 1.92 6.48 4.27
N ASP A 51 2.90 6.46 5.17
CA ASP A 51 2.83 5.68 6.41
C ASP A 51 2.07 6.49 7.47
N GLN A 52 0.77 6.25 7.58
CA GLN A 52 -0.09 6.91 8.57
C GLN A 52 -0.01 6.26 9.95
N GLY A 53 0.84 5.26 10.15
CA GLY A 53 0.89 4.50 11.40
C GLY A 53 -0.33 3.61 11.64
N LEU A 54 -1.09 3.31 10.59
CA LEU A 54 -2.32 2.51 10.68
C LEU A 54 -2.39 1.52 9.52
N VAL A 55 -2.59 0.24 9.82
CA VAL A 55 -2.76 -0.86 8.86
C VAL A 55 -4.16 -1.42 8.98
N GLY A 56 -4.87 -1.49 7.87
CA GLY A 56 -6.13 -2.24 7.79
C GLY A 56 -5.85 -3.72 7.51
N ILE A 57 -6.63 -4.61 8.10
CA ILE A 57 -6.57 -6.04 7.84
C ILE A 57 -7.98 -6.51 7.49
N ASN A 58 -8.13 -7.04 6.29
CA ASN A 58 -9.38 -7.66 5.85
C ASN A 58 -9.34 -9.14 6.17
N VAL A 59 -10.42 -9.64 6.75
CA VAL A 59 -10.62 -11.06 7.04
C VAL A 59 -11.93 -11.48 6.39
N GLN A 60 -11.89 -12.49 5.53
CA GLN A 60 -13.05 -13.01 4.83
C GLN A 60 -13.05 -14.53 4.89
N LEU A 61 -14.05 -15.09 5.51
CA LEU A 61 -14.33 -16.52 5.54
C LEU A 61 -15.21 -16.92 4.33
N PRO A 62 -15.33 -18.23 4.04
CA PRO A 62 -16.27 -18.71 3.04
C PRO A 62 -17.71 -18.23 3.29
N PRO A 63 -18.52 -18.06 2.23
CA PRO A 63 -19.93 -17.72 2.37
C PRO A 63 -20.65 -18.60 3.39
N ALA A 64 -21.62 -18.04 4.10
CA ALA A 64 -22.38 -18.69 5.16
C ALA A 64 -21.60 -19.08 6.44
N ALA A 65 -20.35 -18.63 6.61
CA ALA A 65 -19.69 -18.77 7.91
C ALA A 65 -20.42 -17.97 8.99
N SER A 66 -20.59 -18.58 10.18
CA SER A 66 -21.21 -17.90 11.31
C SER A 66 -20.30 -16.82 11.89
N LEU A 67 -20.88 -15.84 12.57
CA LEU A 67 -20.12 -14.81 13.24
C LEU A 67 -19.17 -15.38 14.30
N GLU A 68 -19.57 -16.46 14.98
CA GLU A 68 -18.72 -17.15 15.97
C GLU A 68 -17.46 -17.71 15.32
N ARG A 69 -17.60 -18.36 14.15
CA ARG A 69 -16.45 -18.86 13.39
C ARG A 69 -15.55 -17.73 12.91
N THR A 70 -16.13 -16.65 12.45
CA THR A 70 -15.39 -15.45 12.08
C THR A 70 -14.64 -14.86 13.28
N SER A 71 -15.29 -14.77 14.44
CA SER A 71 -14.67 -14.30 15.68
C SER A 71 -13.50 -15.18 16.13
N ALA A 72 -13.60 -16.50 15.94
CA ALA A 72 -12.51 -17.42 16.25
C ALA A 72 -11.28 -17.20 15.34
N VAL A 73 -11.49 -16.91 14.06
CA VAL A 73 -10.41 -16.54 13.14
C VAL A 73 -9.84 -15.16 13.49
N LEU A 74 -10.68 -14.19 13.79
CA LEU A 74 -10.24 -12.86 14.23
C LEU A 74 -9.33 -12.96 15.46
N ALA A 75 -9.67 -13.80 16.45
CA ALA A 75 -8.83 -14.03 17.62
C ALA A 75 -7.44 -14.62 17.26
N GLN A 76 -7.33 -15.45 16.22
CA GLN A 76 -6.03 -15.93 15.75
C GLN A 76 -5.22 -14.79 15.14
N VAL A 77 -5.85 -13.91 14.35
CA VAL A 77 -5.20 -12.73 13.78
C VAL A 77 -4.73 -11.77 14.89
N GLU A 78 -5.54 -11.56 15.92
CA GLU A 78 -5.19 -10.75 17.09
C GLU A 78 -3.95 -11.29 17.83
N GLN A 79 -3.84 -12.60 17.97
CA GLN A 79 -2.65 -13.23 18.58
C GLN A 79 -1.39 -12.99 17.75
N ILE A 80 -1.51 -12.97 16.42
CA ILE A 80 -0.40 -12.63 15.52
C ILE A 80 -0.03 -11.15 15.70
N LEU A 81 -1.01 -10.25 15.69
CA LEU A 81 -0.79 -8.82 15.87
C LEU A 81 -0.13 -8.49 17.21
N GLY A 82 -0.60 -9.09 18.29
CA GLY A 82 -0.04 -8.88 19.62
C GLY A 82 1.42 -9.35 19.79
N LYS A 83 1.90 -10.23 18.88
CA LYS A 83 3.30 -10.68 18.83
C LYS A 83 4.13 -9.98 17.75
N THR A 84 3.51 -9.13 16.94
CA THR A 84 4.19 -8.46 15.83
C THR A 84 4.85 -7.19 16.34
N GLU A 85 6.18 -7.16 16.26
CA GLU A 85 6.95 -5.96 16.58
C GLU A 85 6.54 -4.80 15.68
N GLY A 86 6.35 -3.61 16.27
CA GLY A 86 5.90 -2.41 15.57
C GLY A 86 4.38 -2.18 15.64
N VAL A 87 3.58 -3.15 16.09
CA VAL A 87 2.15 -2.96 16.42
C VAL A 87 2.05 -2.49 17.87
N GLU A 88 1.27 -1.45 18.13
CA GLU A 88 1.02 -0.88 19.46
C GLU A 88 -0.35 -1.31 20.00
N ALA A 89 -1.36 -1.19 19.16
CA ALA A 89 -2.75 -1.52 19.52
C ALA A 89 -3.52 -2.00 18.30
N TYR A 90 -4.66 -2.62 18.51
CA TYR A 90 -5.57 -2.98 17.41
C TYR A 90 -7.03 -2.88 17.85
N THR A 91 -7.90 -2.65 16.87
CA THR A 91 -9.36 -2.63 17.05
C THR A 91 -9.97 -3.60 16.05
N THR A 92 -10.78 -4.53 16.53
CA THR A 92 -11.42 -5.58 15.73
C THR A 92 -12.91 -5.31 15.59
N ILE A 93 -13.41 -5.44 14.36
CA ILE A 93 -14.82 -5.32 14.00
C ILE A 93 -15.25 -6.61 13.32
N GLY A 94 -16.02 -7.45 14.01
CA GLY A 94 -16.62 -8.65 13.44
C GLY A 94 -17.91 -8.31 12.68
N GLY A 95 -18.16 -9.04 11.59
CA GLY A 95 -19.38 -8.85 10.79
C GLY A 95 -19.33 -7.67 9.82
N TYR A 96 -18.19 -7.02 9.63
CA TYR A 96 -18.04 -5.90 8.71
C TYR A 96 -16.80 -6.07 7.82
N GLY A 97 -17.00 -5.96 6.51
CA GLY A 97 -15.96 -5.92 5.50
C GLY A 97 -15.71 -4.49 5.01
N VAL A 98 -14.63 -3.86 5.45
CA VAL A 98 -14.32 -2.48 5.08
C VAL A 98 -14.03 -2.31 3.59
N VAL A 99 -13.39 -3.31 2.96
CA VAL A 99 -13.04 -3.26 1.53
C VAL A 99 -14.28 -3.29 0.64
N THR A 100 -15.28 -4.07 1.01
CA THR A 100 -16.55 -4.21 0.29
C THR A 100 -17.64 -3.27 0.83
N SER A 101 -17.38 -2.62 1.99
CA SER A 101 -18.34 -1.80 2.72
C SER A 101 -19.67 -2.54 3.00
N THR A 102 -19.57 -3.83 3.33
CA THR A 102 -20.74 -4.70 3.55
C THR A 102 -20.76 -5.28 4.95
N TYR A 103 -21.98 -5.50 5.46
CA TYR A 103 -22.19 -6.18 6.73
C TYR A 103 -22.63 -7.62 6.47
N GLN A 104 -21.75 -8.58 6.78
CA GLN A 104 -22.00 -10.01 6.65
C GLN A 104 -21.26 -10.77 7.74
N THR A 105 -21.82 -11.88 8.21
CA THR A 105 -21.26 -12.66 9.32
C THR A 105 -19.89 -13.26 9.03
N ASN A 106 -19.56 -13.50 7.75
CA ASN A 106 -18.30 -14.07 7.29
C ASN A 106 -17.19 -13.02 7.05
N PHE A 107 -17.43 -11.75 7.35
CA PHE A 107 -16.43 -10.69 7.25
C PHE A 107 -15.94 -10.21 8.62
N GLY A 108 -14.69 -9.78 8.64
CA GLY A 108 -14.11 -9.05 9.76
C GLY A 108 -13.07 -8.06 9.27
N THR A 109 -12.91 -6.98 10.02
CA THR A 109 -11.90 -5.96 9.77
C THR A 109 -11.15 -5.66 11.04
N ILE A 110 -9.83 -5.58 10.97
CA ILE A 110 -9.00 -5.13 12.09
C ILE A 110 -8.22 -3.91 11.64
N PHE A 111 -8.18 -2.89 12.49
CA PHE A 111 -7.31 -1.74 12.34
C PHE A 111 -6.19 -1.87 13.36
N ALA A 112 -4.96 -2.07 12.88
CA ALA A 112 -3.77 -2.15 13.70
C ALA A 112 -3.04 -0.81 13.71
N GLN A 113 -2.95 -0.19 14.87
CA GLN A 113 -2.16 1.01 15.11
C GLN A 113 -0.70 0.59 15.30
N LEU A 114 0.17 1.25 14.56
CA LEU A 114 1.60 1.02 14.65
C LEU A 114 2.23 1.99 15.66
N LYS A 115 3.36 1.59 16.23
CA LYS A 115 4.17 2.45 17.09
C LYS A 115 4.56 3.76 16.40
N PRO A 116 4.95 4.82 17.14
CA PRO A 116 5.46 6.06 16.56
C PRO A 116 6.62 5.82 15.58
N TRP A 117 6.79 6.68 14.59
CA TRP A 117 7.82 6.55 13.56
C TRP A 117 9.24 6.53 14.13
N GLU A 118 9.46 7.21 15.24
CA GLU A 118 10.74 7.26 15.94
C GLU A 118 11.19 5.88 16.43
N GLU A 119 10.24 4.99 16.72
CA GLU A 119 10.48 3.61 17.14
C GLU A 119 10.52 2.61 15.97
N ARG A 120 10.19 3.06 14.74
CA ARG A 120 10.09 2.21 13.54
C ARG A 120 11.05 2.64 12.44
N GLN A 121 12.32 2.87 12.77
CA GLN A 121 13.33 3.40 11.86
C GLN A 121 13.88 2.36 10.85
N THR A 122 13.83 1.07 11.19
CA THR A 122 14.35 0.00 10.33
C THR A 122 13.37 -0.32 9.19
N PRO A 123 13.84 -0.76 8.02
CA PRO A 123 12.98 -1.11 6.88
C PRO A 123 11.90 -2.14 7.20
N GLU A 124 12.19 -3.09 8.10
CA GLU A 124 11.30 -4.17 8.53
C GLU A 124 10.15 -3.64 9.41
N LEU A 125 10.36 -2.53 10.12
CA LEU A 125 9.39 -1.87 10.99
C LEU A 125 8.63 -0.74 10.30
N LYS A 126 8.98 -0.38 9.07
CA LYS A 126 8.16 0.50 8.24
C LYS A 126 6.89 -0.22 7.80
N ILE A 127 5.84 0.53 7.49
CA ILE A 127 4.51 -0.02 7.15
C ILE A 127 4.58 -1.15 6.10
N LYS A 128 5.38 -0.99 5.04
CA LYS A 128 5.55 -2.02 4.00
C LYS A 128 6.20 -3.30 4.53
N GLY A 129 7.20 -3.18 5.41
CA GLY A 129 7.85 -4.31 6.05
C GLY A 129 6.91 -5.07 6.99
N ILE A 130 6.18 -4.34 7.84
CA ILE A 130 5.17 -4.92 8.75
C ILE A 130 4.07 -5.63 7.95
N MET A 131 3.54 -5.00 6.89
CA MET A 131 2.52 -5.61 6.04
C MET A 131 3.02 -6.90 5.38
N ALA A 132 4.25 -6.91 4.86
CA ALA A 132 4.84 -8.11 4.25
C ALA A 132 5.02 -9.25 5.28
N LYS A 133 5.46 -8.92 6.50
CA LYS A 133 5.58 -9.88 7.62
C LYS A 133 4.22 -10.45 8.02
N LEU A 134 3.21 -9.60 8.18
CA LEU A 134 1.85 -10.01 8.51
C LEU A 134 1.25 -10.90 7.42
N GLN A 135 1.42 -10.53 6.14
CA GLN A 135 0.95 -11.33 5.01
C GLN A 135 1.54 -12.76 5.06
N GLY A 136 2.84 -12.88 5.34
CA GLY A 136 3.49 -14.19 5.48
C GLY A 136 2.95 -15.04 6.63
N GLN A 137 2.53 -14.40 7.72
CA GLN A 137 1.94 -15.08 8.87
C GLN A 137 0.47 -15.47 8.64
N PHE A 138 -0.29 -14.65 7.95
CA PHE A 138 -1.70 -14.90 7.67
C PHE A 138 -1.95 -16.08 6.73
N VAL A 139 -0.96 -16.42 5.88
CA VAL A 139 -1.03 -17.66 5.05
C VAL A 139 -1.16 -18.93 5.89
N GLN A 140 -0.78 -18.89 7.17
CA GLN A 140 -0.94 -20.03 8.07
C GLN A 140 -2.37 -20.24 8.57
N ILE A 141 -3.30 -19.36 8.23
CA ILE A 141 -4.73 -19.45 8.55
C ILE A 141 -5.50 -19.79 7.26
N PRO A 142 -5.60 -21.06 6.86
CA PRO A 142 -6.19 -21.45 5.57
C PRO A 142 -7.72 -21.32 5.54
N GLU A 143 -8.35 -21.05 6.68
CA GLU A 143 -9.80 -20.99 6.82
C GLU A 143 -10.40 -19.69 6.26
N ALA A 144 -9.57 -18.65 6.05
CA ALA A 144 -10.01 -17.34 5.62
C ALA A 144 -9.04 -16.71 4.62
N ILE A 145 -9.55 -15.82 3.80
CA ILE A 145 -8.74 -14.92 2.98
C ILE A 145 -8.41 -13.72 3.86
N ILE A 146 -7.13 -13.57 4.22
CA ILE A 146 -6.66 -12.50 5.10
C ILE A 146 -5.55 -11.74 4.39
N PHE A 147 -5.70 -10.43 4.31
CA PHE A 147 -4.64 -9.57 3.77
C PHE A 147 -4.59 -8.22 4.48
N PRO A 148 -3.37 -7.71 4.77
CA PRO A 148 -3.18 -6.36 5.23
C PRO A 148 -3.22 -5.38 4.06
N PHE A 149 -3.71 -4.17 4.29
CA PHE A 149 -3.73 -3.09 3.30
C PHE A 149 -3.41 -1.75 3.95
N ASN A 150 -2.83 -0.85 3.18
CA ASN A 150 -2.60 0.52 3.61
C ASN A 150 -3.89 1.32 3.51
N ILE A 151 -4.17 2.13 4.51
CA ILE A 151 -5.34 3.00 4.51
C ILE A 151 -5.05 4.20 3.60
N PRO A 152 -5.98 4.59 2.72
CA PRO A 152 -5.79 5.73 1.83
C PRO A 152 -5.57 7.02 2.61
N THR A 153 -4.65 7.85 2.16
CA THR A 153 -4.34 9.17 2.75
C THR A 153 -5.53 10.12 2.70
N ILE A 154 -6.42 9.95 1.71
CA ILE A 154 -7.61 10.78 1.54
C ILE A 154 -8.85 9.93 1.76
N SER A 155 -9.63 10.24 2.79
CA SER A 155 -10.90 9.60 3.06
C SER A 155 -11.87 9.80 1.88
N GLY A 156 -12.54 8.72 1.47
CA GLY A 156 -13.50 8.75 0.36
C GLY A 156 -12.94 8.30 -1.00
N PHE A 157 -11.64 8.11 -1.13
CA PHE A 157 -11.03 7.53 -2.33
C PHE A 157 -10.91 5.99 -2.28
N GLY A 158 -11.84 5.33 -1.62
CA GLY A 158 -11.87 3.87 -1.44
C GLY A 158 -11.45 3.45 -0.04
N ALA A 159 -11.60 2.17 0.27
CA ALA A 159 -11.21 1.59 1.56
C ALA A 159 -9.74 1.17 1.60
N SER A 160 -9.10 1.02 0.45
CA SER A 160 -7.69 0.66 0.30
C SER A 160 -7.05 1.46 -0.84
N ALA A 161 -5.74 1.69 -0.75
CA ALA A 161 -4.98 2.27 -1.85
C ALA A 161 -5.03 1.34 -3.09
N GLY A 162 -5.20 1.94 -4.28
CA GLY A 162 -5.29 1.17 -5.53
C GLY A 162 -6.55 1.50 -6.34
N PHE A 163 -6.99 0.56 -7.14
CA PHE A 163 -8.21 0.68 -7.93
C PHE A 163 -9.06 -0.59 -7.80
N ASN A 164 -10.37 -0.43 -7.95
CA ASN A 164 -11.32 -1.53 -7.99
C ASN A 164 -11.68 -1.85 -9.43
N PHE A 165 -11.57 -3.11 -9.80
CA PHE A 165 -11.97 -3.63 -11.10
C PHE A 165 -13.12 -4.61 -10.94
N LEU A 166 -14.22 -4.38 -11.67
CA LEU A 166 -15.40 -5.24 -11.62
C LEU A 166 -15.46 -6.12 -12.86
N ILE A 167 -15.48 -7.44 -12.64
CA ILE A 167 -15.77 -8.44 -13.67
C ILE A 167 -17.26 -8.78 -13.58
N GLN A 168 -17.98 -8.60 -14.66
CA GLN A 168 -19.43 -8.81 -14.69
C GLN A 168 -19.83 -9.68 -15.89
N ASP A 169 -20.59 -10.75 -15.64
CA ASP A 169 -21.32 -11.43 -16.72
C ASP A 169 -22.53 -10.59 -17.13
N ARG A 170 -22.45 -9.98 -18.31
CA ARG A 170 -23.55 -9.19 -18.89
C ARG A 170 -24.57 -10.03 -19.65
N SER A 171 -24.23 -11.28 -19.97
CA SER A 171 -25.15 -12.20 -20.65
C SER A 171 -26.16 -12.81 -19.69
N GLY A 172 -25.79 -12.92 -18.40
CA GLY A 172 -26.58 -13.59 -17.36
C GLY A 172 -26.68 -15.12 -17.57
N THR A 173 -25.80 -15.67 -18.42
CA THR A 173 -25.85 -17.10 -18.76
C THR A 173 -24.76 -17.93 -18.04
N MET A 174 -23.73 -17.27 -17.48
CA MET A 174 -22.68 -17.95 -16.74
C MET A 174 -23.14 -18.40 -15.37
N SER A 175 -22.79 -19.62 -15.01
CA SER A 175 -22.90 -20.09 -13.63
C SER A 175 -21.83 -19.44 -12.74
N VAL A 176 -22.05 -19.45 -11.42
CA VAL A 176 -21.09 -18.91 -10.43
C VAL A 176 -19.71 -19.55 -10.56
N PRO A 177 -19.57 -20.91 -10.71
CA PRO A 177 -18.27 -21.53 -10.98
C PRO A 177 -17.60 -21.09 -12.28
N GLU A 178 -18.37 -20.92 -13.36
CA GLU A 178 -17.82 -20.44 -14.64
C GLU A 178 -17.28 -19.01 -14.53
N LEU A 179 -18.01 -18.11 -13.86
CA LEU A 179 -17.53 -16.77 -13.57
C LEU A 179 -16.26 -16.80 -12.70
N GLY A 180 -16.20 -17.74 -11.75
CA GLY A 180 -15.01 -17.98 -10.93
C GLY A 180 -13.80 -18.38 -11.76
N GLU A 181 -13.95 -19.27 -12.70
CA GLU A 181 -12.86 -19.68 -13.60
C GLU A 181 -12.39 -18.52 -14.50
N GLN A 182 -13.31 -17.74 -15.04
CA GLN A 182 -12.94 -16.54 -15.84
C GLN A 182 -12.20 -15.50 -14.99
N THR A 183 -12.63 -15.31 -13.74
CA THR A 183 -11.94 -14.43 -12.79
C THR A 183 -10.53 -14.93 -12.49
N ARG A 184 -10.35 -16.23 -12.30
CA ARG A 184 -9.03 -16.85 -12.06
C ARG A 184 -8.10 -16.64 -13.25
N ILE A 185 -8.57 -16.92 -14.47
CA ILE A 185 -7.80 -16.71 -15.72
C ILE A 185 -7.39 -15.24 -15.84
N PHE A 186 -8.32 -14.32 -15.61
CA PHE A 186 -8.04 -12.88 -15.65
C PHE A 186 -6.95 -12.49 -14.64
N LEU A 187 -7.03 -12.97 -13.40
CA LEU A 187 -6.04 -12.67 -12.37
C LEU A 187 -4.65 -13.22 -12.72
N GLU A 188 -4.57 -14.41 -13.30
CA GLU A 188 -3.30 -15.02 -13.73
C GLU A 188 -2.64 -14.19 -14.83
N GLU A 189 -3.41 -13.73 -15.83
CA GLU A 189 -2.89 -12.86 -16.88
C GLU A 189 -2.53 -11.46 -16.36
N ALA A 190 -3.34 -10.90 -15.47
CA ALA A 190 -3.10 -9.59 -14.87
C ALA A 190 -1.83 -9.57 -14.00
N ARG A 191 -1.53 -10.66 -13.29
CA ARG A 191 -0.30 -10.79 -12.48
C ARG A 191 0.99 -10.77 -13.31
N LYS A 192 0.92 -11.05 -14.60
CA LYS A 192 2.08 -10.96 -15.51
C LYS A 192 2.44 -9.52 -15.88
N ARG A 193 1.58 -8.57 -15.55
CA ARG A 193 1.79 -7.15 -15.85
C ARG A 193 2.60 -6.49 -14.75
N PRO A 194 3.76 -5.89 -15.07
CA PRO A 194 4.62 -5.25 -14.06
C PRO A 194 3.98 -3.99 -13.45
N GLU A 195 2.96 -3.42 -14.13
CA GLU A 195 2.23 -2.26 -13.66
C GLU A 195 1.21 -2.58 -12.55
N LEU A 196 0.87 -3.88 -12.40
CA LEU A 196 -0.13 -4.35 -11.46
C LEU A 196 0.53 -5.16 -10.34
N ALA A 197 0.28 -4.75 -9.10
CA ALA A 197 0.79 -5.43 -7.92
C ALA A 197 -0.35 -5.73 -6.93
N ASN A 198 -0.17 -6.77 -6.13
CA ASN A 198 -1.09 -7.11 -5.02
C ASN A 198 -2.56 -7.30 -5.45
N LEU A 199 -2.78 -7.97 -6.58
CA LEU A 199 -4.12 -8.27 -7.07
C LEU A 199 -4.82 -9.28 -6.14
N VAL A 200 -5.93 -8.86 -5.56
CA VAL A 200 -6.80 -9.69 -4.71
C VAL A 200 -8.22 -9.67 -5.23
N THR A 201 -8.96 -10.74 -5.00
CA THR A 201 -10.40 -10.81 -5.26
C THR A 201 -11.11 -11.23 -3.99
N SER A 202 -12.27 -10.64 -3.76
CA SER A 202 -13.21 -11.05 -2.71
C SER A 202 -14.25 -12.06 -3.20
N PHE A 203 -14.21 -12.40 -4.49
CA PHE A 203 -15.13 -13.36 -5.09
C PHE A 203 -14.72 -14.80 -4.75
N ASP A 204 -15.63 -15.52 -4.09
CA ASP A 204 -15.49 -16.95 -3.78
C ASP A 204 -16.60 -17.71 -4.55
N PRO A 205 -16.23 -18.52 -5.56
CA PRO A 205 -17.18 -19.25 -6.40
C PRO A 205 -17.73 -20.55 -5.77
N ARG A 206 -17.36 -20.87 -4.52
CA ARG A 206 -17.77 -22.08 -3.81
C ARG A 206 -19.13 -21.95 -3.16
#